data_3766d087ad6498692202077497e7da87
#
_entry.id   3766d087ad6498692202077497e7da87
#
_cell.length_a   1.000
_cell.length_b   1.000
_cell.length_c   1.000
_cell.angle_alpha   90.00
_cell.angle_beta   90.00
_cell.angle_gamma   90.00
#
_symmetry.space_group_name_H-M   'P 1'
#
loop_
_entity.id
_entity.type
_entity.pdbx_description
1 polymer ?
#
loop_
_entity_poly.entity_id
_entity_poly.type
_entity_poly.pdbx_seq_one_letter_code
_entity_poly.pdbx_strand_id
1 'polypeptide(L)'
;MGGGQAPRGAFAVLTDADLNAFRDILGADNVRTDAKSLDAANEDWMRKYRGDSRVLLLPRSTDHVSDILRHCNTCGLAVVPQGGNTGLVGGGVPVHDEIVIGLKHMNKVLGEFISCYARAIRVRAIRVGN
;
A
#
# COMPACT_ATOMS: atom_id res chain seq x y z
N MET A 1 17.46 0.53 -19.43
CA MET A 1 16.52 0.27 -20.53
C MET A 1 15.45 1.33 -20.49
N GLY A 2 15.35 2.15 -21.52
CA GLY A 2 14.41 3.22 -21.59
C GLY A 2 13.00 2.77 -21.99
N GLY A 3 12.33 2.03 -21.14
CA GLY A 3 10.89 1.96 -21.16
C GLY A 3 10.40 3.28 -20.60
N GLY A 4 9.85 4.17 -21.42
CA GLY A 4 9.29 5.42 -20.96
C GLY A 4 8.26 5.13 -19.87
N GLN A 5 8.42 5.77 -18.71
CA GLN A 5 7.45 5.71 -17.63
C GLN A 5 6.10 6.19 -18.18
N ALA A 6 5.03 5.46 -17.88
CA ALA A 6 3.69 5.89 -18.28
C ALA A 6 3.43 7.32 -17.77
N PRO A 7 2.74 8.17 -18.52
CA PRO A 7 2.44 9.52 -18.06
C PRO A 7 1.60 9.47 -16.77
N ARG A 8 1.86 10.42 -15.86
CA ARG A 8 1.06 10.54 -14.64
C ARG A 8 -0.39 10.79 -14.99
N GLY A 9 -1.29 9.99 -14.43
CA GLY A 9 -2.73 10.17 -14.57
C GLY A 9 -3.24 11.49 -13.93
N ALA A 10 -4.49 11.85 -14.22
CA ALA A 10 -5.14 13.05 -13.66
C ALA A 10 -5.58 12.82 -12.20
N PHE A 11 -4.66 12.43 -11.35
CA PHE A 11 -4.88 12.29 -9.91
C PHE A 11 -4.51 13.55 -9.14
N ALA A 12 -5.16 13.77 -8.01
CA ALA A 12 -4.84 14.87 -7.11
C ALA A 12 -3.42 14.70 -6.52
N VAL A 13 -2.84 15.80 -6.10
CA VAL A 13 -1.56 15.82 -5.37
C VAL A 13 -1.86 15.79 -3.88
N LEU A 14 -1.11 14.99 -3.14
CA LEU A 14 -1.21 14.89 -1.68
C LEU A 14 -1.00 16.26 -1.02
N THR A 15 -1.93 16.63 -0.13
CA THR A 15 -1.90 17.88 0.65
C THR A 15 -1.64 17.61 2.12
N ASP A 16 -1.33 18.67 2.88
CA ASP A 16 -1.19 18.57 4.34
C ASP A 16 -2.53 18.23 5.02
N ALA A 17 -3.65 18.65 4.44
CA ALA A 17 -4.98 18.26 4.92
C ALA A 17 -5.21 16.75 4.80
N ASP A 18 -4.75 16.13 3.72
CA ASP A 18 -4.81 14.66 3.54
C ASP A 18 -3.94 13.95 4.57
N LEU A 19 -2.72 14.46 4.81
CA LEU A 19 -1.83 13.91 5.84
C LEU A 19 -2.47 13.95 7.23
N ASN A 20 -3.16 15.03 7.56
CA ASN A 20 -3.87 15.14 8.84
C ASN A 20 -5.03 14.16 8.92
N ALA A 21 -5.82 14.01 7.84
CA ALA A 21 -6.89 13.02 7.77
C ALA A 21 -6.35 11.58 7.99
N PHE A 22 -5.22 11.24 7.38
CA PHE A 22 -4.59 9.94 7.59
C PHE A 22 -4.06 9.74 9.01
N ARG A 23 -3.54 10.81 9.65
CA ARG A 23 -3.14 10.75 11.07
C ARG A 23 -4.34 10.56 11.99
N ASP A 24 -5.49 11.14 11.67
CA ASP A 24 -6.73 10.94 12.43
C ASP A 24 -7.23 9.49 12.32
N ILE A 25 -7.10 8.86 11.14
CA ILE A 25 -7.50 7.47 10.90
C ILE A 25 -6.54 6.49 11.58
N LEU A 26 -5.23 6.68 11.41
CA LEU A 26 -4.20 5.68 11.72
C LEU A 26 -3.42 5.95 13.00
N GLY A 27 -3.44 7.18 13.49
CA GLY A 27 -2.47 7.69 14.46
C GLY A 27 -1.17 8.15 13.78
N ALA A 28 -0.50 9.12 14.39
CA ALA A 28 0.69 9.77 13.81
C ALA A 28 1.83 8.79 13.51
N ASP A 29 2.03 7.77 14.37
CA ASP A 29 3.11 6.78 14.22
C ASP A 29 2.94 5.86 13.01
N ASN A 30 1.73 5.75 12.47
CA ASN A 30 1.42 4.91 11.32
C ASN A 30 1.34 5.69 10.00
N VAL A 31 1.65 6.98 10.02
CA VAL A 31 1.77 7.85 8.85
C VAL A 31 3.23 8.28 8.74
N ARG A 32 3.97 7.65 7.83
CA ARG A 32 5.41 7.86 7.67
C ARG A 32 5.68 8.82 6.52
N THR A 33 6.43 9.87 6.82
CA THR A 33 6.90 10.87 5.85
C THR A 33 8.42 11.06 5.91
N ASP A 34 9.08 10.28 6.77
CA ASP A 34 10.54 10.32 6.92
C ASP A 34 11.26 9.65 5.73
N ALA A 35 12.39 10.22 5.34
CA ALA A 35 13.17 9.79 4.17
C ALA A 35 13.51 8.30 4.19
N LYS A 36 13.88 7.74 5.35
CA LYS A 36 14.25 6.34 5.49
C LYS A 36 13.09 5.38 5.17
N SER A 37 11.90 5.68 5.70
CA SER A 37 10.69 4.89 5.44
C SER A 37 10.25 5.01 3.99
N LEU A 38 10.33 6.21 3.42
CA LEU A 38 9.94 6.47 2.04
C LEU A 38 10.91 5.86 1.04
N ASP A 39 12.21 5.87 1.29
CA ASP A 39 13.20 5.21 0.43
C ASP A 39 12.88 3.72 0.27
N ALA A 40 12.62 3.04 1.39
CA ALA A 40 12.29 1.63 1.38
C ALA A 40 10.93 1.32 0.70
N ALA A 41 9.96 2.25 0.78
CA ALA A 41 8.65 2.08 0.17
C ALA A 41 8.62 2.40 -1.33
N ASN A 42 9.46 3.32 -1.77
CA ASN A 42 9.52 3.78 -3.15
C ASN A 42 10.34 2.87 -4.08
N GLU A 43 11.14 1.97 -3.56
CA GLU A 43 12.04 1.14 -4.36
C GLU A 43 11.70 -0.36 -4.19
N ASP A 44 11.69 -1.11 -5.30
CA ASP A 44 11.56 -2.56 -5.24
C ASP A 44 12.88 -3.22 -4.78
N TRP A 45 12.79 -4.47 -4.30
CA TRP A 45 13.96 -5.19 -3.77
C TRP A 45 15.09 -5.41 -4.80
N MET A 46 14.76 -5.43 -6.10
CA MET A 46 15.74 -5.56 -7.19
C MET A 46 16.29 -4.21 -7.66
N ARG A 47 15.81 -3.10 -7.11
CA ARG A 47 16.15 -1.73 -7.49
C ARG A 47 15.95 -1.40 -8.98
N LYS A 48 14.94 -2.04 -9.59
CA LYS A 48 14.56 -1.82 -10.98
C LYS A 48 13.51 -0.72 -11.14
N TYR A 49 12.65 -0.56 -10.14
CA TYR A 49 11.52 0.36 -10.16
C TYR A 49 11.60 1.27 -8.94
N ARG A 50 11.40 2.54 -9.16
CA ARG A 50 11.37 3.53 -8.10
C ARG A 50 10.32 4.59 -8.40
N GLY A 51 9.50 4.90 -7.39
CA GLY A 51 8.55 5.99 -7.41
C GLY A 51 8.95 7.12 -6.47
N ASP A 52 8.06 8.10 -6.34
CA ASP A 52 8.27 9.34 -5.57
C ASP A 52 7.13 9.57 -4.57
N SER A 53 6.61 8.51 -3.96
CA SER A 53 5.59 8.65 -2.91
C SER A 53 6.10 9.51 -1.76
N ARG A 54 5.25 10.38 -1.27
CA ARG A 54 5.54 11.29 -0.15
C ARG A 54 4.99 10.79 1.18
N VAL A 55 4.27 9.67 1.18
CA VAL A 55 3.69 9.10 2.39
C VAL A 55 3.58 7.58 2.30
N LEU A 56 3.94 6.92 3.39
CA LEU A 56 3.70 5.49 3.64
C LEU A 56 2.68 5.37 4.77
N LEU A 57 1.53 4.78 4.49
CA LEU A 57 0.47 4.51 5.45
C LEU A 57 0.56 3.07 5.93
N LEU A 58 0.45 2.86 7.24
CA LEU A 58 0.59 1.56 7.89
C LEU A 58 -0.71 1.17 8.63
N PRO A 59 -1.76 0.74 7.91
CA PRO A 59 -3.00 0.29 8.53
C PRO A 59 -2.77 -0.97 9.37
N ARG A 60 -3.58 -1.14 10.42
CA ARG A 60 -3.57 -2.29 11.32
C ARG A 60 -4.82 -3.15 11.22
N SER A 61 -5.83 -2.70 10.50
CA SER A 61 -7.13 -3.36 10.36
C SER A 61 -7.74 -3.09 8.99
N THR A 62 -8.73 -3.90 8.65
CA THR A 62 -9.55 -3.70 7.44
C THR A 62 -10.28 -2.35 7.48
N ASP A 63 -10.77 -1.94 8.64
CA ASP A 63 -11.46 -0.67 8.80
C ASP A 63 -10.52 0.51 8.46
N HIS A 64 -9.27 0.47 8.93
CA HIS A 64 -8.26 1.46 8.56
C HIS A 64 -8.05 1.52 7.04
N VAL A 65 -7.93 0.38 6.37
CA VAL A 65 -7.79 0.32 4.90
C VAL A 65 -9.03 0.90 4.22
N SER A 66 -10.23 0.54 4.68
CA SER A 66 -11.48 1.07 4.14
C SER A 66 -11.57 2.59 4.26
N ASP A 67 -11.21 3.14 5.41
CA ASP A 67 -11.25 4.58 5.66
C ASP A 67 -10.21 5.35 4.82
N ILE A 68 -9.00 4.80 4.69
CA ILE A 68 -7.97 5.33 3.79
C ILE A 68 -8.48 5.39 2.35
N LEU A 69 -9.01 4.27 1.85
CA LEU A 69 -9.49 4.17 0.46
C LEU A 69 -10.69 5.10 0.21
N ARG A 70 -11.58 5.26 1.18
CA ARG A 70 -12.70 6.19 1.08
C ARG A 70 -12.20 7.63 0.97
N HIS A 71 -11.24 8.03 1.79
CA HIS A 71 -10.62 9.35 1.71
C HIS A 71 -9.94 9.57 0.35
N CYS A 72 -9.11 8.61 -0.07
CA CYS A 72 -8.40 8.69 -1.35
C CYS A 72 -9.36 8.79 -2.54
N ASN A 73 -10.45 8.01 -2.53
CA ASN A 73 -11.47 8.06 -3.57
C ASN A 73 -12.18 9.42 -3.62
N THR A 74 -12.52 9.97 -2.46
CA THR A 74 -13.17 11.29 -2.35
C THR A 74 -12.26 12.42 -2.85
N CYS A 75 -10.97 12.34 -2.53
CA CYS A 75 -9.98 13.37 -2.89
C CYS A 75 -9.30 13.12 -4.25
N GLY A 76 -9.60 12.00 -4.91
CA GLY A 76 -8.99 11.65 -6.21
C GLY A 76 -7.50 11.30 -6.11
N LEU A 77 -7.06 10.76 -4.99
CA LEU A 77 -5.66 10.37 -4.73
C LEU A 77 -5.39 8.94 -5.24
N ALA A 78 -4.28 8.76 -5.95
CA ALA A 78 -3.84 7.44 -6.39
C ALA A 78 -3.14 6.68 -5.26
N VAL A 79 -3.34 5.37 -5.19
CA VAL A 79 -2.77 4.50 -4.16
C VAL A 79 -2.09 3.28 -4.75
N VAL A 80 -1.09 2.76 -4.05
CA VAL A 80 -0.47 1.47 -4.33
C VAL A 80 -0.37 0.64 -3.05
N PRO A 81 -0.94 -0.57 -3.01
CA PRO A 81 -0.76 -1.48 -1.88
C PRO A 81 0.62 -2.12 -1.94
N GLN A 82 1.29 -2.21 -0.80
CA GLN A 82 2.60 -2.85 -0.68
C GLN A 82 2.58 -3.91 0.42
N GLY A 83 2.83 -5.16 0.04
CA GLY A 83 3.06 -6.28 0.96
C GLY A 83 4.54 -6.39 1.33
N GLY A 84 5.14 -7.56 1.14
CA GLY A 84 6.56 -7.80 1.40
C GLY A 84 7.53 -7.19 0.38
N ASN A 85 7.02 -6.53 -0.64
CA ASN A 85 7.80 -5.91 -1.73
C ASN A 85 8.77 -6.88 -2.43
N THR A 86 8.33 -8.13 -2.61
CA THR A 86 9.12 -9.22 -3.22
C THR A 86 8.76 -9.50 -4.67
N GLY A 87 7.84 -8.75 -5.24
CA GLY A 87 7.41 -8.89 -6.64
C GLY A 87 8.53 -8.54 -7.62
N LEU A 88 8.48 -9.16 -8.81
CA LEU A 88 9.52 -9.01 -9.84
C LEU A 88 9.20 -7.94 -10.88
N VAL A 89 7.98 -7.40 -10.86
CA VAL A 89 7.45 -6.53 -11.93
C VAL A 89 7.05 -5.13 -11.44
N GLY A 90 7.47 -4.76 -10.25
CA GLY A 90 7.24 -3.42 -9.69
C GLY A 90 5.82 -3.12 -9.24
N GLY A 91 4.94 -4.13 -9.14
CA GLY A 91 3.53 -3.92 -8.75
C GLY A 91 3.30 -3.45 -7.31
N GLY A 92 4.32 -3.52 -6.45
CA GLY A 92 4.25 -3.09 -5.06
C GLY A 92 4.87 -1.72 -4.79
N VAL A 93 5.38 -1.02 -5.81
CA VAL A 93 5.99 0.30 -5.67
C VAL A 93 5.26 1.32 -6.53
N PRO A 94 5.23 2.61 -6.12
CA PRO A 94 4.60 3.64 -6.93
C PRO A 94 5.35 3.85 -8.26
N VAL A 95 4.59 4.23 -9.28
CA VAL A 95 5.16 4.65 -10.58
C VAL A 95 5.51 6.14 -10.53
N HIS A 96 4.69 6.90 -9.83
CA HIS A 96 4.83 8.34 -9.63
C HIS A 96 4.80 8.67 -8.13
N ASP A 97 3.82 9.44 -7.71
CA ASP A 97 3.63 9.95 -6.35
C ASP A 97 2.43 9.31 -5.63
N GLU A 98 2.02 8.10 -6.07
CA GLU A 98 0.93 7.38 -5.43
C GLU A 98 1.20 7.15 -3.94
N ILE A 99 0.15 7.18 -3.14
CA ILE A 99 0.22 6.89 -1.71
C ILE A 99 0.51 5.41 -1.52
N VAL A 100 1.54 5.06 -0.77
CA VAL A 100 1.86 3.67 -0.44
C VAL A 100 1.08 3.23 0.79
N ILE A 101 0.30 2.15 0.64
CA ILE A 101 -0.40 1.48 1.75
C ILE A 101 0.38 0.21 2.09
N GLY A 102 1.20 0.27 3.14
CA GLY A 102 2.03 -0.84 3.59
C GLY A 102 1.27 -1.77 4.52
N LEU A 103 1.16 -3.05 4.17
CA LEU A 103 0.34 -4.04 4.89
C LEU A 103 1.11 -4.82 5.97
N LYS A 104 2.33 -4.43 6.28
CA LYS A 104 3.21 -5.18 7.20
C LYS A 104 2.64 -5.35 8.63
N HIS A 105 1.76 -4.46 9.07
CA HIS A 105 1.12 -4.53 10.39
C HIS A 105 -0.18 -5.36 10.38
N MET A 106 -0.63 -5.80 9.19
CA MET A 106 -1.78 -6.67 9.01
C MET A 106 -1.32 -8.12 8.83
N ASN A 107 -0.70 -8.67 9.85
CA ASN A 107 0.01 -9.96 9.81
C ASN A 107 -0.72 -11.09 10.58
N LYS A 108 -1.97 -10.88 10.98
CA LYS A 108 -2.76 -11.89 11.68
C LYS A 108 -3.47 -12.80 10.69
N VAL A 109 -3.28 -14.11 10.83
CA VAL A 109 -4.09 -15.12 10.13
C VAL A 109 -5.40 -15.28 10.91
N LEU A 110 -6.52 -14.80 10.37
CA LEU A 110 -7.82 -14.81 11.02
C LEU A 110 -8.62 -16.09 10.77
N GLY A 111 -8.23 -16.87 9.76
CA GLY A 111 -8.85 -18.15 9.45
C GLY A 111 -8.09 -18.90 8.36
N GLU A 112 -8.30 -20.22 8.34
CA GLU A 112 -7.79 -21.11 7.32
C GLU A 112 -8.97 -21.85 6.70
N PHE A 113 -9.09 -21.85 5.37
CA PHE A 113 -10.12 -22.58 4.64
C PHE A 113 -9.47 -23.73 3.89
N ILE A 114 -9.94 -24.97 4.17
CA ILE A 114 -9.51 -26.17 3.46
C ILE A 114 -10.65 -26.60 2.54
N SER A 115 -10.46 -26.48 1.24
CA SER A 115 -11.41 -26.97 0.25
C SER A 115 -11.26 -28.47 0.06
N CYS A 116 -12.36 -29.21 0.10
CA CYS A 116 -12.38 -30.66 -0.16
C CYS A 116 -11.91 -31.03 -1.58
N TYR A 117 -11.90 -30.09 -2.51
CA TYR A 117 -11.42 -30.29 -3.89
C TYR A 117 -9.90 -30.18 -4.05
N ALA A 118 -9.22 -29.63 -3.08
CA ALA A 118 -7.76 -29.42 -3.13
C ALA A 118 -7.03 -30.38 -2.19
N ARG A 119 -7.09 -31.66 -2.46
CA ARG A 119 -6.23 -32.63 -1.74
C ARG A 119 -4.71 -32.36 -1.90
N ALA A 120 -4.31 -31.40 -2.74
CA ALA A 120 -2.93 -31.09 -3.02
C ALA A 120 -2.51 -29.62 -2.79
N ILE A 121 -3.43 -28.68 -2.54
CA ILE A 121 -3.07 -27.27 -2.39
C ILE A 121 -3.74 -26.72 -1.12
N ARG A 122 -2.95 -26.41 -0.12
CA ARG A 122 -3.38 -25.63 1.04
C ARG A 122 -3.59 -24.18 0.61
N VAL A 123 -4.82 -23.78 0.37
CA VAL A 123 -5.14 -22.38 0.16
C VAL A 123 -5.31 -21.72 1.53
N ARG A 124 -4.35 -20.90 1.93
CA ARG A 124 -4.49 -20.01 3.07
C ARG A 124 -5.24 -18.77 2.60
N ALA A 125 -6.48 -18.64 2.97
CA ALA A 125 -7.20 -17.39 2.81
C ALA A 125 -6.86 -16.50 4.00
N ILE A 126 -6.17 -15.41 3.75
CA ILE A 126 -6.04 -14.32 4.72
C ILE A 126 -7.35 -13.56 4.66
N ARG A 127 -8.23 -13.79 5.62
CA ARG A 127 -9.41 -12.97 5.81
C ARG A 127 -8.97 -11.74 6.58
N VAL A 128 -8.90 -10.62 5.92
CA VAL A 128 -8.80 -9.34 6.60
C VAL A 128 -10.17 -9.12 7.25
N GLY A 129 -10.23 -9.19 8.58
CA GLY A 129 -11.49 -9.24 9.33
C GLY A 129 -12.33 -7.97 9.20
N ASN A 130 -13.63 -8.15 9.44
CA ASN A 130 -14.57 -7.06 9.68
C ASN A 130 -14.19 -6.30 10.93
#